data_fba98649252d718fc81b721c6dfbbe23
#
_entry.id   fba98649252d718fc81b721c6dfbbe23
#
_cell.length_a   1.000
_cell.length_b   1.000
_cell.length_c   1.000
_cell.angle_alpha   90.00
_cell.angle_beta   90.00
_cell.angle_gamma   90.00
#
_symmetry.space_group_name_H-M   'P 1'
#
loop_
_entity.id
_entity.type
_entity.pdbx_description
1 polymer ?
#
loop_
_entity_poly.entity_id
_entity_poly.type
_entity_poly.pdbx_seq_one_letter_code
_entity_poly.pdbx_strand_id
1 'polypeptide(L)'
;IIQEAKTSFDNAEDAVLAAIKSEPDVCFSISEIKLGKDPYSAKTPLKNSQGEEFTHIFDFLLEGKKTMRAVWTPGITEDIFNRTVNIDYEEISDYCEKLEKIFDGVQSIHVTAKGGTDIFIPVQGRKLLKDDGNFSMPGTGGNIPAGEVFISPNRGVLKDGSCTHGKIVFDGSMTFSDGDSILNTPIECTVVDGFVKEISGKEEAERLLKTITEAERLSFEYEKSGKIPSGMGKIYAENARNIGELGIGLNIFAKINGNMLEDEKAFSTCHFAIGENYDNDAPSLIHLDGLVRNPTITLSFKNSSDVTIMKDGKFIL
;
A
#
# COMPACT_ATOMS: atom_id res chain seq x y z
N ILE A 1 -12.19 13.90 25.26
CA ILE A 1 -10.98 14.56 25.84
C ILE A 1 -10.06 14.79 24.66
N ILE A 2 -9.98 16.05 24.21
CA ILE A 2 -8.96 16.43 23.23
C ILE A 2 -7.70 16.65 24.07
N GLN A 3 -6.79 15.69 24.05
CA GLN A 3 -5.47 15.87 24.59
C GLN A 3 -4.58 16.37 23.45
N GLU A 4 -4.33 17.68 23.39
CA GLU A 4 -3.25 18.22 22.56
C GLU A 4 -1.91 17.76 23.17
N ALA A 5 -1.41 16.64 22.74
CA ALA A 5 -0.04 16.29 23.00
C ALA A 5 0.84 17.03 21.99
N LYS A 6 1.33 18.22 22.35
CA LYS A 6 2.50 18.83 21.70
C LYS A 6 3.74 18.01 22.09
N THR A 7 3.85 16.82 21.52
CA THR A 7 5.01 15.96 21.74
C THR A 7 5.94 16.08 20.55
N SER A 8 7.23 16.26 20.83
CA SER A 8 8.27 16.00 19.85
C SER A 8 8.26 14.52 19.46
N PHE A 9 8.87 14.15 18.34
CA PHE A 9 9.02 12.75 17.90
C PHE A 9 9.59 11.83 18.99
N ASP A 10 10.43 12.35 19.88
CA ASP A 10 11.03 11.62 20.99
C ASP A 10 10.02 11.12 22.02
N ASN A 11 8.80 11.68 22.04
CA ASN A 11 7.72 11.33 22.95
C ASN A 11 6.51 10.72 22.25
N ALA A 12 6.59 10.37 20.95
CA ALA A 12 5.49 9.76 20.22
C ALA A 12 5.04 8.44 20.86
N GLU A 13 5.99 7.64 21.37
CA GLU A 13 5.70 6.40 22.09
C GLU A 13 4.85 6.63 23.34
N ASP A 14 5.13 7.66 24.11
CA ASP A 14 4.35 8.00 25.33
C ASP A 14 2.94 8.46 24.97
N ALA A 15 2.78 9.24 23.91
CA ALA A 15 1.47 9.67 23.41
C ALA A 15 0.62 8.48 22.93
N VAL A 16 1.23 7.54 22.22
CA VAL A 16 0.56 6.33 21.74
C VAL A 16 0.23 5.39 22.90
N LEU A 17 1.11 5.21 23.87
CA LEU A 17 0.83 4.45 25.09
C LEU A 17 -0.30 5.08 25.90
N ALA A 18 -0.38 6.41 25.96
CA ALA A 18 -1.48 7.11 26.59
C ALA A 18 -2.80 6.89 25.83
N ALA A 19 -2.78 6.89 24.51
CA ALA A 19 -3.95 6.57 23.68
C ALA A 19 -4.44 5.14 23.91
N ILE A 20 -3.54 4.15 23.98
CA ILE A 20 -3.90 2.76 24.29
C ILE A 20 -4.56 2.66 25.65
N LYS A 21 -4.01 3.31 26.67
CA LYS A 21 -4.55 3.29 28.04
C LYS A 21 -5.92 3.95 28.17
N SER A 22 -6.21 4.93 27.31
CA SER A 22 -7.52 5.60 27.29
C SER A 22 -8.59 4.79 26.54
N GLU A 23 -8.19 3.73 25.79
CA GLU A 23 -9.08 2.89 24.97
C GLU A 23 -10.07 3.74 24.12
N PRO A 24 -9.58 4.58 23.21
CA PRO A 24 -10.42 5.49 22.45
C PRO A 24 -11.35 4.74 21.49
N ASP A 25 -12.57 5.23 21.31
CA ASP A 25 -13.48 4.73 20.27
C ASP A 25 -13.05 5.16 18.88
N VAL A 26 -12.36 6.30 18.77
CA VAL A 26 -11.86 6.86 17.51
C VAL A 26 -10.48 7.44 17.72
N CYS A 27 -9.56 7.13 16.81
CA CYS A 27 -8.23 7.71 16.75
C CYS A 27 -8.02 8.41 15.41
N PHE A 28 -7.64 9.69 15.46
CA PHE A 28 -7.16 10.44 14.31
C PHE A 28 -5.66 10.71 14.49
N SER A 29 -4.86 10.20 13.59
CA SER A 29 -3.44 10.50 13.49
C SER A 29 -3.22 11.49 12.35
N ILE A 30 -3.08 12.76 12.68
CA ILE A 30 -2.84 13.84 11.71
C ILE A 30 -1.37 14.24 11.83
N SER A 31 -0.62 14.07 10.76
CA SER A 31 0.81 14.36 10.75
C SER A 31 1.26 14.91 9.40
N GLU A 32 1.89 16.07 9.40
CA GLU A 32 2.56 16.67 8.25
C GLU A 32 3.84 15.90 7.86
N ILE A 33 4.41 15.18 8.81
CA ILE A 33 5.60 14.36 8.61
C ILE A 33 5.18 12.90 8.56
N LYS A 34 5.61 12.18 7.52
CA LYS A 34 5.40 10.75 7.42
C LYS A 34 6.11 10.04 8.57
N LEU A 35 5.34 9.45 9.48
CA LEU A 35 5.89 8.70 10.61
C LEU A 35 6.27 7.30 10.10
N GLY A 36 7.51 6.90 10.34
CA GLY A 36 7.93 5.52 10.06
C GLY A 36 7.21 4.49 10.94
N LYS A 37 7.34 3.21 10.62
CA LYS A 37 6.78 2.11 11.42
C LYS A 37 7.32 2.08 12.86
N ASP A 38 8.56 2.51 13.08
CA ASP A 38 9.26 2.42 14.38
C ASP A 38 8.61 3.16 15.54
N PRO A 39 8.07 4.40 15.41
CA PRO A 39 7.43 5.10 16.51
C PRO A 39 6.19 4.40 17.08
N TYR A 40 5.58 3.52 16.29
CA TYR A 40 4.38 2.79 16.66
C TYR A 40 4.62 1.34 17.07
N SER A 41 5.87 0.89 17.04
CA SER A 41 6.25 -0.45 17.47
C SER A 41 6.26 -0.54 18.99
N ALA A 42 5.53 -1.51 19.55
CA ALA A 42 5.59 -1.79 20.98
C ALA A 42 6.90 -2.50 21.31
N LYS A 43 7.63 -2.02 22.34
CA LYS A 43 8.84 -2.69 22.86
C LYS A 43 8.57 -4.11 23.34
N THR A 44 7.36 -4.34 23.85
CA THR A 44 6.86 -5.65 24.25
C THR A 44 5.59 -5.92 23.47
N PRO A 45 5.43 -7.09 22.83
CA PRO A 45 4.22 -7.42 22.11
C PRO A 45 2.97 -7.26 23.00
N LEU A 46 1.95 -6.63 22.44
CA LEU A 46 0.65 -6.46 23.07
C LEU A 46 -0.20 -7.70 22.74
N LYS A 47 -0.97 -8.18 23.73
CA LYS A 47 -1.83 -9.37 23.56
C LYS A 47 -3.29 -8.98 23.64
N ASN A 48 -4.10 -9.49 22.69
CA ASN A 48 -5.56 -9.39 22.79
C ASN A 48 -6.12 -10.48 23.73
N SER A 49 -7.44 -10.51 23.88
CA SER A 49 -8.14 -11.47 24.73
C SER A 49 -8.04 -12.93 24.22
N GLN A 50 -7.72 -13.14 22.95
CA GLN A 50 -7.48 -14.43 22.32
C GLN A 50 -6.02 -14.89 22.44
N GLY A 51 -5.13 -14.05 22.97
CA GLY A 51 -3.71 -14.33 23.12
C GLY A 51 -2.87 -14.07 21.86
N GLU A 52 -3.46 -13.46 20.82
CA GLU A 52 -2.75 -13.01 19.63
C GLU A 52 -1.83 -11.84 19.97
N GLU A 53 -0.62 -11.84 19.41
CA GLU A 53 0.43 -10.86 19.69
C GLU A 53 0.51 -9.82 18.57
N PHE A 54 0.57 -8.56 18.98
CA PHE A 54 0.70 -7.39 18.11
C PHE A 54 1.94 -6.60 18.49
N THR A 55 2.81 -6.37 17.54
CA THR A 55 4.01 -5.53 17.73
C THR A 55 3.76 -4.08 17.32
N HIS A 56 2.68 -3.83 16.60
CA HIS A 56 2.27 -2.51 16.17
C HIS A 56 1.04 -2.04 16.96
N ILE A 57 1.10 -0.85 17.48
CA ILE A 57 0.08 -0.34 18.40
C ILE A 57 -1.27 -0.11 17.72
N PHE A 58 -1.25 0.42 16.49
CA PHE A 58 -2.49 0.62 15.73
C PHE A 58 -3.16 -0.71 15.38
N ASP A 59 -2.39 -1.71 14.97
CA ASP A 59 -2.90 -3.04 14.66
C ASP A 59 -3.54 -3.67 15.90
N PHE A 60 -2.91 -3.48 17.08
CA PHE A 60 -3.50 -3.96 18.33
C PHE A 60 -4.83 -3.28 18.66
N LEU A 61 -4.94 -1.95 18.50
CA LEU A 61 -6.18 -1.22 18.79
C LEU A 61 -7.27 -1.53 17.77
N LEU A 62 -6.89 -1.62 16.50
CA LEU A 62 -7.80 -1.79 15.37
C LEU A 62 -8.24 -3.24 15.21
N GLU A 63 -7.28 -4.15 15.05
CA GLU A 63 -7.53 -5.55 14.74
C GLU A 63 -7.59 -6.43 15.99
N GLY A 64 -6.72 -6.17 16.96
CA GLY A 64 -6.64 -6.95 18.19
C GLY A 64 -7.83 -6.74 19.12
N LYS A 65 -8.23 -5.49 19.35
CA LYS A 65 -9.40 -5.16 20.19
C LYS A 65 -10.70 -5.03 19.39
N LYS A 66 -10.64 -4.60 18.14
CA LYS A 66 -11.80 -4.35 17.25
C LYS A 66 -12.88 -3.43 17.87
N THR A 67 -12.46 -2.52 18.73
CA THR A 67 -13.35 -1.56 19.42
C THR A 67 -13.14 -0.14 18.93
N MET A 68 -12.00 0.13 18.30
CA MET A 68 -11.61 1.44 17.83
C MET A 68 -11.81 1.56 16.31
N ARG A 69 -12.03 2.79 15.87
CA ARG A 69 -11.90 3.20 14.46
C ARG A 69 -10.67 4.08 14.35
N ALA A 70 -9.89 3.92 13.31
CA ALA A 70 -8.65 4.68 13.14
C ALA A 70 -8.56 5.35 11.77
N VAL A 71 -8.13 6.61 11.77
CA VAL A 71 -7.83 7.37 10.56
C VAL A 71 -6.40 7.90 10.68
N TRP A 72 -5.59 7.70 9.66
CA TRP A 72 -4.25 8.28 9.60
C TRP A 72 -4.01 9.01 8.29
N THR A 73 -3.31 10.12 8.42
CA THR A 73 -3.09 11.08 7.34
C THR A 73 -1.61 11.47 7.29
N PRO A 74 -0.69 10.51 7.04
CA PRO A 74 0.75 10.79 7.05
C PRO A 74 1.12 11.73 5.92
N GLY A 75 1.78 12.84 6.26
CA GLY A 75 2.21 13.82 5.24
C GLY A 75 1.10 14.72 4.69
N ILE A 76 -0.09 14.74 5.31
CA ILE A 76 -1.18 15.62 4.85
C ILE A 76 -0.77 17.09 4.98
N THR A 77 -1.08 17.86 3.95
CA THR A 77 -0.93 19.32 3.94
C THR A 77 -2.30 20.00 3.90
N GLU A 78 -2.35 21.29 4.20
CA GLU A 78 -3.59 22.08 4.10
C GLU A 78 -4.17 22.05 2.68
N ASP A 79 -3.33 22.10 1.64
CA ASP A 79 -3.77 22.01 0.24
C ASP A 79 -4.40 20.65 -0.06
N ILE A 80 -3.75 19.54 0.33
CA ILE A 80 -4.28 18.19 0.16
C ILE A 80 -5.62 18.06 0.90
N PHE A 81 -5.68 18.50 2.17
CA PHE A 81 -6.88 18.44 2.97
C PHE A 81 -8.05 19.17 2.29
N ASN A 82 -7.85 20.40 1.91
CA ASN A 82 -8.90 21.24 1.31
C ASN A 82 -9.41 20.70 -0.02
N ARG A 83 -8.56 20.02 -0.77
CA ARG A 83 -8.85 19.57 -2.13
C ARG A 83 -9.45 18.17 -2.16
N THR A 84 -8.94 17.24 -1.33
CA THR A 84 -9.19 15.80 -1.49
C THR A 84 -10.03 15.18 -0.38
N VAL A 85 -10.25 15.88 0.74
CA VAL A 85 -11.01 15.34 1.89
C VAL A 85 -12.48 15.72 1.85
N ASN A 86 -12.82 16.90 1.33
CA ASN A 86 -14.21 17.33 1.19
C ASN A 86 -14.80 16.85 -0.14
N ILE A 87 -15.03 15.55 -0.26
CA ILE A 87 -15.48 14.88 -1.48
C ILE A 87 -16.74 14.06 -1.18
N ASP A 88 -17.39 13.56 -2.23
CA ASP A 88 -18.53 12.66 -2.09
C ASP A 88 -18.03 11.22 -1.83
N TYR A 89 -18.04 10.82 -0.57
CA TYR A 89 -17.63 9.47 -0.17
C TYR A 89 -18.67 8.39 -0.54
N GLU A 90 -19.92 8.74 -0.77
CA GLU A 90 -20.93 7.79 -1.28
C GLU A 90 -20.60 7.41 -2.73
N GLU A 91 -20.18 8.39 -3.56
CA GLU A 91 -19.74 8.13 -4.93
C GLU A 91 -18.51 7.23 -4.97
N ILE A 92 -17.50 7.48 -4.10
CA ILE A 92 -16.31 6.63 -4.01
C ILE A 92 -16.68 5.22 -3.57
N SER A 93 -17.52 5.08 -2.54
CA SER A 93 -17.97 3.78 -2.05
C SER A 93 -18.72 3.01 -3.12
N ASP A 94 -19.58 3.67 -3.91
CA ASP A 94 -20.29 3.08 -5.04
C ASP A 94 -19.31 2.57 -6.13
N TYR A 95 -18.27 3.33 -6.43
CA TYR A 95 -17.21 2.88 -7.35
C TYR A 95 -16.47 1.65 -6.82
N CYS A 96 -16.07 1.68 -5.55
CA CYS A 96 -15.42 0.55 -4.88
C CYS A 96 -16.30 -0.70 -4.93
N GLU A 97 -17.59 -0.59 -4.62
CA GLU A 97 -18.53 -1.73 -4.66
C GLU A 97 -18.76 -2.28 -6.07
N LYS A 98 -18.80 -1.42 -7.09
CA LYS A 98 -18.88 -1.86 -8.49
C LYS A 98 -17.64 -2.64 -8.89
N LEU A 99 -16.45 -2.13 -8.54
CA LEU A 99 -15.20 -2.81 -8.83
C LEU A 99 -15.09 -4.13 -8.05
N GLU A 100 -15.47 -4.17 -6.78
CA GLU A 100 -15.49 -5.41 -5.99
C GLU A 100 -16.34 -6.51 -6.66
N LYS A 101 -17.51 -6.15 -7.18
CA LYS A 101 -18.37 -7.08 -7.92
C LYS A 101 -17.75 -7.55 -9.25
N ILE A 102 -17.06 -6.65 -9.98
CA ILE A 102 -16.41 -6.98 -11.24
C ILE A 102 -15.18 -7.86 -11.02
N PHE A 103 -14.47 -7.67 -9.91
CA PHE A 103 -13.28 -8.46 -9.56
C PHE A 103 -13.61 -9.86 -9.04
N ASP A 104 -14.87 -10.17 -8.77
CA ASP A 104 -15.26 -11.51 -8.30
C ASP A 104 -14.93 -12.57 -9.36
N GLY A 105 -14.10 -13.54 -8.96
CA GLY A 105 -13.66 -14.64 -9.84
C GLY A 105 -12.55 -14.30 -10.84
N VAL A 106 -11.94 -13.12 -10.78
CA VAL A 106 -10.77 -12.75 -11.60
C VAL A 106 -9.62 -13.72 -11.34
N GLN A 107 -8.98 -14.15 -12.43
CA GLN A 107 -7.81 -15.05 -12.37
C GLN A 107 -6.51 -14.29 -12.52
N SER A 108 -6.48 -13.35 -13.45
CA SER A 108 -5.31 -12.51 -13.69
C SER A 108 -5.71 -11.13 -14.21
N ILE A 109 -4.79 -10.20 -14.08
CA ILE A 109 -4.93 -8.82 -14.53
C ILE A 109 -3.78 -8.53 -15.49
N HIS A 110 -4.10 -7.91 -16.62
CA HIS A 110 -3.11 -7.38 -17.56
C HIS A 110 -3.14 -5.86 -17.52
N VAL A 111 -2.02 -5.25 -17.20
CA VAL A 111 -1.87 -3.80 -17.16
C VAL A 111 -0.88 -3.35 -18.22
N THR A 112 -1.32 -2.42 -19.06
CA THR A 112 -0.46 -1.76 -20.05
C THR A 112 -0.56 -0.25 -19.93
N ALA A 113 0.50 0.48 -20.27
CA ALA A 113 0.49 1.93 -20.37
C ALA A 113 1.43 2.42 -21.47
N LYS A 114 1.14 3.62 -22.01
CA LYS A 114 1.96 4.22 -23.08
C LYS A 114 3.41 4.47 -22.67
N GLY A 115 3.69 4.62 -21.37
CA GLY A 115 5.04 4.75 -20.82
C GLY A 115 5.90 3.49 -20.98
N GLY A 116 5.31 2.35 -21.34
CA GLY A 116 6.02 1.08 -21.55
C GLY A 116 5.69 -0.01 -20.54
N THR A 117 4.78 0.24 -19.60
CA THR A 117 4.26 -0.80 -18.72
C THR A 117 3.52 -1.86 -19.55
N ASP A 118 3.84 -3.12 -19.31
CA ASP A 118 3.20 -4.31 -19.87
C ASP A 118 3.45 -5.47 -18.92
N ILE A 119 2.48 -5.76 -18.04
CA ILE A 119 2.65 -6.73 -16.95
C ILE A 119 1.40 -7.57 -16.74
N PHE A 120 1.60 -8.88 -16.53
CA PHE A 120 0.58 -9.86 -16.17
C PHE A 120 0.68 -10.21 -14.70
N ILE A 121 -0.45 -10.24 -14.02
CA ILE A 121 -0.55 -10.36 -12.57
C ILE A 121 -1.59 -11.42 -12.23
N PRO A 122 -1.23 -12.62 -11.80
CA PRO A 122 -2.18 -13.60 -11.28
C PRO A 122 -2.70 -13.14 -9.90
N VAL A 123 -4.03 -13.23 -9.72
CA VAL A 123 -4.72 -12.83 -8.48
C VAL A 123 -5.73 -13.89 -8.03
N GLN A 124 -5.53 -15.14 -8.43
CA GLN A 124 -6.44 -16.24 -8.12
C GLN A 124 -6.66 -16.39 -6.61
N GLY A 125 -7.93 -16.29 -6.19
CA GLY A 125 -8.31 -16.43 -4.79
C GLY A 125 -7.99 -15.21 -3.93
N ARG A 126 -7.46 -14.13 -4.48
CA ARG A 126 -7.27 -12.84 -3.81
C ARG A 126 -8.58 -12.08 -3.73
N LYS A 127 -8.70 -11.26 -2.72
CA LYS A 127 -9.83 -10.36 -2.52
C LYS A 127 -9.42 -8.94 -2.86
N LEU A 128 -10.26 -8.23 -3.62
CA LEU A 128 -10.11 -6.79 -3.79
C LEU A 128 -10.35 -6.10 -2.45
N LEU A 129 -9.42 -5.28 -2.03
CA LEU A 129 -9.54 -4.42 -0.85
C LEU A 129 -9.90 -3.01 -1.30
N LYS A 130 -10.44 -2.22 -0.38
CA LYS A 130 -10.88 -0.85 -0.68
C LYS A 130 -10.53 0.11 0.46
N ASP A 131 -10.14 1.31 0.09
CA ASP A 131 -10.09 2.48 0.95
C ASP A 131 -11.12 3.49 0.43
N ASP A 132 -12.37 3.34 0.88
CA ASP A 132 -13.51 4.15 0.49
C ASP A 132 -13.85 5.26 1.49
N GLY A 133 -13.04 5.41 2.54
CA GLY A 133 -13.26 6.38 3.62
C GLY A 133 -14.40 6.00 4.57
N ASN A 134 -14.99 4.82 4.43
CA ASN A 134 -16.08 4.37 5.32
C ASN A 134 -15.53 3.62 6.53
N PHE A 135 -15.28 4.34 7.61
CA PHE A 135 -14.83 3.80 8.89
C PHE A 135 -15.95 3.82 9.93
N SER A 136 -17.18 3.50 9.54
CA SER A 136 -18.35 3.54 10.41
C SER A 136 -18.40 2.42 11.45
N MET A 137 -17.75 1.29 11.16
CA MET A 137 -17.77 0.11 12.03
C MET A 137 -16.53 0.04 12.93
N PRO A 138 -16.65 -0.39 14.19
CA PRO A 138 -15.49 -0.68 15.02
C PRO A 138 -14.60 -1.74 14.38
N GLY A 139 -13.28 -1.59 14.52
CA GLY A 139 -12.30 -2.44 13.88
C GLY A 139 -12.01 -2.06 12.43
N THR A 140 -12.47 -0.88 11.98
CA THR A 140 -12.15 -0.35 10.65
C THR A 140 -11.26 0.89 10.73
N GLY A 141 -10.44 1.08 9.71
CA GLY A 141 -9.57 2.25 9.60
C GLY A 141 -8.88 2.28 8.24
N GLY A 142 -8.29 3.41 7.93
CA GLY A 142 -7.58 3.64 6.69
C GLY A 142 -7.08 5.07 6.56
N ASN A 143 -6.68 5.45 5.38
CA ASN A 143 -6.20 6.78 5.08
C ASN A 143 -7.34 7.76 4.78
N ILE A 144 -7.10 9.02 5.09
CA ILE A 144 -7.83 10.16 4.56
C ILE A 144 -6.79 11.16 4.03
N PRO A 145 -6.87 11.56 2.75
CA PRO A 145 -7.91 11.28 1.76
C PRO A 145 -7.99 9.79 1.40
N ALA A 146 -9.21 9.35 1.08
CA ALA A 146 -9.50 8.01 0.60
C ALA A 146 -9.80 8.03 -0.91
N GLY A 147 -10.03 6.87 -1.48
CA GLY A 147 -10.44 6.68 -2.86
C GLY A 147 -9.48 5.82 -3.66
N GLU A 148 -9.41 4.54 -3.28
CA GLU A 148 -8.72 3.53 -4.07
C GLU A 148 -9.32 2.14 -3.84
N VAL A 149 -9.01 1.24 -4.76
CA VAL A 149 -9.12 -0.20 -4.57
C VAL A 149 -7.78 -0.83 -4.87
N PHE A 150 -7.45 -1.90 -4.16
CA PHE A 150 -6.16 -2.57 -4.33
C PHE A 150 -6.25 -4.07 -4.13
N ILE A 151 -5.31 -4.81 -4.73
CA ILE A 151 -5.26 -6.27 -4.68
C ILE A 151 -3.81 -6.74 -4.66
N SER A 152 -3.52 -7.72 -3.82
CA SER A 152 -2.19 -8.35 -3.79
C SER A 152 -2.05 -9.36 -4.92
N PRO A 153 -1.02 -9.28 -5.77
CA PRO A 153 -0.66 -10.37 -6.68
C PRO A 153 -0.37 -11.66 -5.92
N ASN A 154 -0.59 -12.80 -6.55
CA ASN A 154 -0.13 -14.07 -5.99
C ASN A 154 1.40 -14.09 -5.98
N ARG A 155 1.98 -14.49 -4.83
CA ARG A 155 3.44 -14.49 -4.65
C ARG A 155 4.11 -15.62 -5.43
N GLY A 156 5.16 -15.30 -6.16
CA GLY A 156 6.00 -16.28 -6.87
C GLY A 156 5.28 -17.01 -8.00
N VAL A 157 5.71 -18.24 -8.25
CA VAL A 157 5.15 -19.09 -9.30
C VAL A 157 4.09 -20.02 -8.72
N LEU A 158 2.88 -19.99 -9.27
CA LEU A 158 1.77 -20.82 -8.87
C LEU A 158 1.92 -22.25 -9.41
N LYS A 159 1.09 -23.18 -8.92
CA LYS A 159 1.11 -24.59 -9.33
C LYS A 159 0.82 -24.83 -10.82
N ASP A 160 0.06 -23.92 -11.45
CA ASP A 160 -0.25 -23.95 -12.87
C ASP A 160 0.83 -23.25 -13.73
N GLY A 161 1.91 -22.76 -13.10
CA GLY A 161 3.01 -22.06 -13.75
C GLY A 161 2.79 -20.57 -13.93
N SER A 162 1.62 -20.03 -13.56
CA SER A 162 1.37 -18.58 -13.65
C SER A 162 2.17 -17.84 -12.57
N CYS A 163 2.64 -16.64 -12.92
CA CYS A 163 3.38 -15.76 -12.03
C CYS A 163 3.23 -14.32 -12.50
N THR A 164 3.49 -13.37 -11.62
CA THR A 164 3.61 -11.98 -12.04
C THR A 164 4.87 -11.82 -12.90
N HIS A 165 4.71 -11.33 -14.13
CA HIS A 165 5.82 -11.17 -15.06
C HIS A 165 5.55 -10.06 -16.08
N GLY A 166 6.61 -9.45 -16.55
CA GLY A 166 6.57 -8.38 -17.54
C GLY A 166 7.39 -7.17 -17.11
N LYS A 167 6.91 -5.99 -17.42
CA LYS A 167 7.60 -4.74 -17.19
C LYS A 167 6.65 -3.73 -16.53
N ILE A 168 7.14 -3.03 -15.52
CA ILE A 168 6.50 -1.85 -14.96
C ILE A 168 7.37 -0.63 -15.28
N VAL A 169 6.77 0.43 -15.80
CA VAL A 169 7.42 1.74 -15.97
C VAL A 169 6.70 2.74 -15.08
N PHE A 170 7.33 3.07 -13.95
CA PHE A 170 6.86 4.13 -13.07
C PHE A 170 7.17 5.48 -13.71
N ASP A 171 6.15 6.27 -13.97
CA ASP A 171 6.24 7.58 -14.63
C ASP A 171 5.48 8.70 -13.90
N GLY A 172 4.94 8.40 -12.73
CA GLY A 172 4.25 9.37 -11.86
C GLY A 172 5.13 9.83 -10.69
N SER A 173 4.95 9.19 -9.55
CA SER A 173 5.74 9.37 -8.34
C SER A 173 6.14 8.01 -7.78
N MET A 174 7.04 8.03 -6.80
CA MET A 174 7.58 6.82 -6.18
C MET A 174 7.91 7.10 -4.72
N THR A 175 7.62 6.11 -3.86
CA THR A 175 8.09 6.06 -2.47
C THR A 175 9.51 5.51 -2.40
N PHE A 176 10.38 6.17 -1.64
CA PHE A 176 11.74 5.74 -1.34
C PHE A 176 11.98 5.75 0.18
N SER A 177 13.11 5.22 0.62
CA SER A 177 13.47 5.22 2.05
C SER A 177 13.62 6.61 2.66
N ASP A 178 13.88 7.63 1.85
CA ASP A 178 14.09 9.03 2.24
C ASP A 178 12.88 9.93 1.87
N GLY A 179 11.75 9.36 1.50
CA GLY A 179 10.48 10.04 1.21
C GLY A 179 9.98 9.88 -0.21
N ASP A 180 8.78 10.40 -0.44
CA ASP A 180 8.11 10.33 -1.74
C ASP A 180 8.63 11.41 -2.69
N SER A 181 8.62 11.14 -3.99
CA SER A 181 9.04 12.12 -5.01
C SER A 181 8.31 11.93 -6.32
N ILE A 182 7.98 13.04 -6.98
CA ILE A 182 7.65 13.01 -8.41
C ILE A 182 8.88 12.56 -9.19
N LEU A 183 8.67 11.65 -10.14
CA LEU A 183 9.76 11.18 -11.01
C LEU A 183 10.01 12.17 -12.14
N ASN A 184 11.26 12.65 -12.24
CA ASN A 184 11.72 13.46 -13.39
C ASN A 184 12.05 12.58 -14.59
N THR A 185 12.45 11.35 -14.33
CA THR A 185 12.70 10.33 -15.35
C THR A 185 12.03 9.02 -14.94
N PRO A 186 11.40 8.28 -15.88
CA PRO A 186 10.77 7.02 -15.57
C PRO A 186 11.76 6.01 -14.99
N ILE A 187 11.24 5.15 -14.10
CA ILE A 187 11.93 3.97 -13.59
C ILE A 187 11.32 2.74 -14.26
N GLU A 188 12.14 1.96 -14.94
CA GLU A 188 11.72 0.71 -15.56
C GLU A 188 12.13 -0.48 -14.69
N CYS A 189 11.18 -1.34 -14.34
CA CYS A 189 11.39 -2.56 -13.57
C CYS A 189 10.99 -3.78 -14.40
N THR A 190 11.94 -4.71 -14.63
CA THR A 190 11.65 -6.03 -15.21
C THR A 190 11.27 -6.98 -14.09
N VAL A 191 10.10 -7.60 -14.21
CA VAL A 191 9.53 -8.53 -13.23
C VAL A 191 9.52 -9.94 -13.80
N VAL A 192 10.09 -10.88 -13.03
CA VAL A 192 10.11 -12.31 -13.36
C VAL A 192 9.77 -13.09 -12.09
N ASP A 193 8.88 -14.06 -12.22
CA ASP A 193 8.44 -14.93 -11.11
C ASP A 193 7.91 -14.17 -9.90
N GLY A 194 7.29 -13.02 -10.11
CA GLY A 194 6.73 -12.17 -9.05
C GLY A 194 7.70 -11.18 -8.43
N PHE A 195 8.96 -11.15 -8.86
CA PHE A 195 10.01 -10.34 -8.25
C PHE A 195 10.67 -9.39 -9.25
N VAL A 196 11.00 -8.19 -8.81
CA VAL A 196 11.82 -7.23 -9.56
C VAL A 196 13.23 -7.77 -9.70
N LYS A 197 13.65 -8.07 -10.93
CA LYS A 197 14.99 -8.60 -11.26
C LYS A 197 15.93 -7.51 -11.73
N GLU A 198 15.44 -6.59 -12.56
CA GLU A 198 16.23 -5.51 -13.11
C GLU A 198 15.50 -4.18 -12.88
N ILE A 199 16.28 -3.16 -12.56
CA ILE A 199 15.80 -1.79 -12.41
C ILE A 199 16.69 -0.94 -13.31
N SER A 200 16.08 -0.16 -14.20
CA SER A 200 16.80 0.69 -15.14
C SER A 200 16.16 2.09 -15.20
N GLY A 201 16.97 3.07 -15.55
CA GLY A 201 16.58 4.48 -15.56
C GLY A 201 17.78 5.36 -15.25
N LYS A 202 17.52 6.50 -14.61
CA LYS A 202 18.57 7.42 -14.18
C LYS A 202 18.69 7.42 -12.65
N GLU A 203 18.92 8.59 -12.07
CA GLU A 203 19.16 8.80 -10.65
C GLU A 203 18.05 8.22 -9.74
N GLU A 204 16.78 8.36 -10.16
CA GLU A 204 15.66 7.80 -9.40
C GLU A 204 15.67 6.26 -9.38
N ALA A 205 16.10 5.63 -10.47
CA ALA A 205 16.25 4.18 -10.53
C ALA A 205 17.39 3.68 -9.60
N GLU A 206 18.50 4.40 -9.52
CA GLU A 206 19.58 4.12 -8.57
C GLU A 206 19.10 4.29 -7.11
N ARG A 207 18.29 5.32 -6.86
CA ARG A 207 17.69 5.58 -5.55
C ARG A 207 16.74 4.44 -5.12
N LEU A 208 15.92 3.94 -6.05
CA LEU A 208 15.05 2.78 -5.80
C LEU A 208 15.86 1.52 -5.52
N LEU A 209 16.86 1.24 -6.34
CA LEU A 209 17.75 0.08 -6.14
C LEU A 209 18.45 0.15 -4.77
N LYS A 210 18.92 1.33 -4.37
CA LYS A 210 19.53 1.55 -3.06
C LYS A 210 18.55 1.26 -1.93
N THR A 211 17.30 1.75 -2.03
CA THR A 211 16.26 1.51 -1.03
C THR A 211 15.98 0.01 -0.86
N ILE A 212 15.82 -0.73 -1.97
CA ILE A 212 15.59 -2.17 -1.94
C ILE A 212 16.80 -2.91 -1.34
N THR A 213 18.01 -2.60 -1.80
CA THR A 213 19.24 -3.26 -1.32
C THR A 213 19.47 -3.03 0.16
N GLU A 214 19.12 -1.84 0.68
CA GLU A 214 19.22 -1.55 2.10
C GLU A 214 18.17 -2.36 2.89
N ALA A 215 16.95 -2.51 2.39
CA ALA A 215 15.95 -3.36 3.02
C ALA A 215 16.37 -4.84 3.05
N GLU A 216 16.96 -5.34 1.94
CA GLU A 216 17.55 -6.68 1.89
C GLU A 216 18.61 -6.87 2.98
N ARG A 217 19.53 -5.92 3.12
CA ARG A 217 20.60 -5.94 4.14
C ARG A 217 20.04 -5.88 5.56
N LEU A 218 19.12 -4.96 5.82
CA LEU A 218 18.51 -4.76 7.14
C LEU A 218 17.68 -5.98 7.58
N SER A 219 17.12 -6.75 6.66
CA SER A 219 16.36 -7.96 6.97
C SER A 219 17.20 -8.97 7.77
N PHE A 220 18.46 -9.18 7.37
CA PHE A 220 19.37 -10.08 8.11
C PHE A 220 19.82 -9.48 9.44
N GLU A 221 20.01 -8.18 9.52
CA GLU A 221 20.37 -7.50 10.79
C GLU A 221 19.20 -7.53 11.79
N TYR A 222 17.98 -7.37 11.32
CA TYR A 222 16.77 -7.42 12.15
C TYR A 222 16.52 -8.84 12.68
N GLU A 223 16.76 -9.86 11.87
CA GLU A 223 16.74 -11.25 12.35
C GLU A 223 17.79 -11.47 13.43
N LYS A 224 19.04 -11.05 13.19
CA LYS A 224 20.15 -11.20 14.15
C LYS A 224 19.90 -10.46 15.45
N SER A 225 19.23 -9.31 15.40
CA SER A 225 18.89 -8.51 16.58
C SER A 225 17.57 -8.90 17.26
N GLY A 226 16.83 -9.86 16.68
CA GLY A 226 15.53 -10.32 17.18
C GLY A 226 14.37 -9.37 16.93
N LYS A 227 14.53 -8.38 16.03
CA LYS A 227 13.46 -7.47 15.60
C LYS A 227 12.45 -8.16 14.69
N ILE A 228 12.88 -9.18 13.94
CA ILE A 228 12.00 -10.10 13.19
C ILE A 228 12.30 -11.54 13.65
N PRO A 229 11.35 -12.48 13.46
CA PRO A 229 11.53 -13.85 13.90
C PRO A 229 12.74 -14.54 13.27
N SER A 230 13.34 -15.48 14.02
CA SER A 230 14.46 -16.29 13.54
C SER A 230 14.06 -17.12 12.32
N GLY A 231 14.92 -17.16 11.29
CA GLY A 231 14.67 -17.81 10.00
C GLY A 231 13.95 -16.93 8.98
N MET A 232 13.53 -15.72 9.37
CA MET A 232 12.76 -14.84 8.49
C MET A 232 13.61 -13.85 7.69
N GLY A 233 14.88 -13.63 8.06
CA GLY A 233 15.74 -12.64 7.39
C GLY A 233 15.84 -12.83 5.88
N LYS A 234 16.02 -14.10 5.44
CA LYS A 234 16.05 -14.42 4.01
C LYS A 234 14.71 -14.17 3.32
N ILE A 235 13.59 -14.50 3.96
CA ILE A 235 12.24 -14.34 3.42
C ILE A 235 11.94 -12.85 3.25
N TYR A 236 12.24 -12.03 4.26
CA TYR A 236 12.08 -10.58 4.20
C TYR A 236 12.95 -9.95 3.11
N ALA A 237 14.21 -10.41 2.98
CA ALA A 237 15.12 -9.92 1.94
C ALA A 237 14.64 -10.27 0.53
N GLU A 238 14.18 -11.51 0.29
CA GLU A 238 13.60 -11.91 -0.99
C GLU A 238 12.35 -11.08 -1.32
N ASN A 239 11.48 -10.88 -0.34
CA ASN A 239 10.24 -10.13 -0.51
C ASN A 239 10.46 -8.61 -0.67
N ALA A 240 11.63 -8.07 -0.37
CA ALA A 240 11.96 -6.69 -0.71
C ALA A 240 11.92 -6.40 -2.22
N ARG A 241 11.86 -7.44 -3.06
CA ARG A 241 11.68 -7.35 -4.52
C ARG A 241 10.32 -7.86 -5.00
N ASN A 242 9.45 -8.32 -4.12
CA ASN A 242 8.14 -8.84 -4.49
C ASN A 242 7.26 -7.71 -5.04
N ILE A 243 6.40 -8.02 -6.02
CA ILE A 243 5.30 -7.13 -6.38
C ILE A 243 4.16 -7.42 -5.40
N GLY A 244 3.98 -6.52 -4.44
CA GLY A 244 3.07 -6.70 -3.31
C GLY A 244 1.65 -6.21 -3.56
N GLU A 245 1.47 -5.28 -4.51
CA GLU A 245 0.18 -4.65 -4.75
C GLU A 245 0.00 -4.19 -6.19
N LEU A 246 -1.24 -4.20 -6.64
CA LEU A 246 -1.79 -3.35 -7.68
C LEU A 246 -2.92 -2.53 -7.08
N GLY A 247 -2.78 -1.22 -7.03
CA GLY A 247 -3.83 -0.30 -6.61
C GLY A 247 -4.33 0.56 -7.77
N ILE A 248 -5.57 1.05 -7.65
CA ILE A 248 -6.25 1.86 -8.66
C ILE A 248 -6.87 3.08 -7.98
N GLY A 249 -6.42 4.28 -8.33
CA GLY A 249 -6.92 5.53 -7.77
C GLY A 249 -8.32 5.90 -8.28
N LEU A 250 -9.17 6.36 -7.36
CA LEU A 250 -10.58 6.69 -7.61
C LEU A 250 -10.95 8.14 -7.24
N ASN A 251 -10.05 8.88 -6.57
CA ASN A 251 -10.32 10.24 -6.13
C ASN A 251 -10.05 11.22 -7.28
N ILE A 252 -11.11 11.79 -7.85
CA ILE A 252 -11.03 12.72 -8.99
C ILE A 252 -10.37 14.06 -8.65
N PHE A 253 -10.25 14.39 -7.38
CA PHE A 253 -9.62 15.62 -6.89
C PHE A 253 -8.15 15.43 -6.48
N ALA A 254 -7.71 14.17 -6.34
CA ALA A 254 -6.33 13.85 -6.07
C ALA A 254 -5.42 14.11 -7.28
N LYS A 255 -4.20 14.56 -7.02
CA LYS A 255 -3.20 14.93 -8.03
C LYS A 255 -1.86 14.33 -7.66
N ILE A 256 -1.09 13.94 -8.66
CA ILE A 256 0.29 13.51 -8.45
C ILE A 256 1.13 14.76 -8.10
N ASN A 257 1.60 14.83 -6.87
CA ASN A 257 2.38 15.93 -6.33
C ASN A 257 3.64 15.52 -5.55
N GLY A 258 3.91 14.20 -5.48
CA GLY A 258 5.04 13.63 -4.75
C GLY A 258 4.74 13.40 -3.28
N ASN A 259 3.48 13.29 -2.92
CA ASN A 259 3.01 12.86 -1.61
C ASN A 259 2.14 11.61 -1.80
N MET A 260 2.64 10.44 -1.43
CA MET A 260 2.01 9.17 -1.76
C MET A 260 0.63 9.01 -1.10
N LEU A 261 0.37 9.63 0.05
CA LEU A 261 -0.96 9.65 0.66
C LEU A 261 -2.06 10.12 -0.32
N GLU A 262 -1.73 11.10 -1.18
CA GLU A 262 -2.64 11.60 -2.21
C GLU A 262 -2.43 10.91 -3.55
N ASP A 263 -1.16 10.72 -3.94
CA ASP A 263 -0.78 10.29 -5.28
C ASP A 263 -1.40 8.93 -5.65
N GLU A 264 -1.44 7.98 -4.72
CA GLU A 264 -2.02 6.65 -4.89
C GLU A 264 -3.54 6.66 -5.11
N LYS A 265 -4.23 7.74 -4.64
CA LYS A 265 -5.66 7.92 -4.82
C LYS A 265 -6.00 8.62 -6.15
N ALA A 266 -4.99 9.13 -6.88
CA ALA A 266 -5.21 9.95 -8.08
C ALA A 266 -5.99 9.18 -9.15
N PHE A 267 -7.12 9.76 -9.59
CA PHE A 267 -7.92 9.22 -10.68
C PHE A 267 -7.10 9.10 -11.96
N SER A 268 -7.42 8.13 -12.82
CA SER A 268 -6.68 7.85 -14.06
C SER A 268 -5.25 7.31 -13.87
N THR A 269 -4.94 6.78 -12.70
CA THR A 269 -3.67 6.10 -12.43
C THR A 269 -3.89 4.70 -11.85
N CYS A 270 -2.85 3.89 -11.92
CA CYS A 270 -2.67 2.78 -11.01
C CYS A 270 -1.29 2.89 -10.36
N HIS A 271 -1.10 2.17 -9.28
CA HIS A 271 0.20 2.03 -8.65
C HIS A 271 0.53 0.57 -8.41
N PHE A 272 1.80 0.29 -8.28
CA PHE A 272 2.31 -1.01 -7.86
C PHE A 272 3.18 -0.80 -6.63
N ALA A 273 3.01 -1.65 -5.62
CA ALA A 273 3.93 -1.70 -4.51
C ALA A 273 5.03 -2.72 -4.73
N ILE A 274 6.27 -2.35 -4.38
CA ILE A 274 7.40 -3.26 -4.28
C ILE A 274 7.65 -3.56 -2.81
N GLY A 275 7.56 -4.85 -2.41
CA GLY A 275 7.77 -5.29 -1.04
C GLY A 275 6.62 -6.09 -0.45
N GLU A 276 6.22 -5.70 0.75
CA GLU A 276 5.16 -6.34 1.54
C GLU A 276 3.80 -6.29 0.83
N ASN A 277 2.97 -7.29 1.07
CA ASN A 277 1.58 -7.33 0.59
C ASN A 277 0.58 -7.38 1.76
N TYR A 278 -0.69 -7.15 1.45
CA TYR A 278 -1.77 -7.14 2.45
C TYR A 278 -2.37 -8.52 2.75
N ASP A 279 -2.02 -9.56 1.99
CA ASP A 279 -2.43 -10.95 2.26
C ASP A 279 -1.51 -11.68 3.24
N ASN A 280 -0.50 -11.01 3.79
CA ASN A 280 0.45 -11.51 4.79
C ASN A 280 1.29 -12.72 4.33
N ASP A 281 1.37 -13.00 3.03
CA ASP A 281 2.21 -14.08 2.49
C ASP A 281 3.53 -13.62 1.86
N ALA A 282 3.77 -12.30 1.87
CA ALA A 282 5.02 -11.67 1.44
C ALA A 282 5.52 -10.62 2.46
N PRO A 283 5.86 -11.01 3.70
CA PRO A 283 6.36 -10.04 4.69
C PRO A 283 7.69 -9.44 4.25
N SER A 284 7.83 -8.12 4.38
CA SER A 284 9.01 -7.34 4.01
C SER A 284 9.23 -6.16 4.96
N LEU A 285 10.42 -5.55 4.94
CA LEU A 285 10.68 -4.30 5.66
C LEU A 285 10.22 -3.06 4.90
N ILE A 286 9.84 -3.21 3.64
CA ILE A 286 9.42 -2.12 2.77
C ILE A 286 8.09 -2.44 2.07
N HIS A 287 7.36 -1.37 1.79
CA HIS A 287 6.23 -1.30 0.89
C HIS A 287 6.39 0.03 0.15
N LEU A 288 6.76 -0.02 -1.13
CA LEU A 288 7.15 1.14 -1.92
C LEU A 288 6.21 1.31 -3.09
N ASP A 289 5.29 2.25 -2.99
CA ASP A 289 4.34 2.55 -4.04
C ASP A 289 4.99 3.36 -5.16
N GLY A 290 4.66 2.98 -6.37
CA GLY A 290 5.05 3.70 -7.57
C GLY A 290 3.89 3.82 -8.55
N LEU A 291 3.71 5.02 -9.11
CA LEU A 291 2.58 5.33 -9.98
C LEU A 291 2.88 5.11 -11.46
N VAL A 292 1.86 4.55 -12.13
CA VAL A 292 1.77 4.42 -13.58
C VAL A 292 0.62 5.28 -14.08
N ARG A 293 0.91 6.21 -14.99
CA ARG A 293 -0.08 7.15 -15.56
C ARG A 293 -0.86 6.51 -16.70
N ASN A 294 -2.15 6.83 -16.75
CA ASN A 294 -3.05 6.48 -17.84
C ASN A 294 -2.99 5.00 -18.26
N PRO A 295 -3.14 4.05 -17.32
CA PRO A 295 -3.08 2.63 -17.64
C PRO A 295 -4.30 2.16 -18.43
N THR A 296 -4.13 1.04 -19.10
CA THR A 296 -5.22 0.17 -19.57
C THR A 296 -5.18 -1.08 -18.72
N ILE A 297 -6.30 -1.41 -18.05
CA ILE A 297 -6.42 -2.52 -17.12
C ILE A 297 -7.47 -3.50 -17.61
N THR A 298 -7.07 -4.72 -17.86
CA THR A 298 -7.92 -5.81 -18.36
C THR A 298 -7.90 -6.98 -17.39
N LEU A 299 -9.08 -7.44 -17.00
CA LEU A 299 -9.30 -8.56 -16.09
C LEU A 299 -9.59 -9.82 -16.91
N SER A 300 -8.94 -10.93 -16.59
CA SER A 300 -9.15 -12.23 -17.22
C SER A 300 -9.81 -13.20 -16.26
N PHE A 301 -10.76 -13.98 -16.78
CA PHE A 301 -11.57 -14.92 -16.02
C PHE A 301 -11.42 -16.34 -16.59
N LYS A 302 -11.65 -17.36 -15.77
CA LYS A 302 -11.50 -18.75 -16.17
C LYS A 302 -12.50 -19.18 -17.27
N ASN A 303 -13.73 -18.71 -17.19
CA ASN A 303 -14.85 -19.21 -18.01
C ASN A 303 -15.67 -18.11 -18.72
N SER A 304 -15.16 -16.89 -18.77
CA SER A 304 -15.80 -15.75 -19.44
C SER A 304 -14.78 -14.94 -20.24
N SER A 305 -15.29 -14.04 -21.07
CA SER A 305 -14.44 -13.10 -21.81
C SER A 305 -13.73 -12.14 -20.87
N ASP A 306 -12.57 -11.68 -21.28
CA ASP A 306 -11.84 -10.62 -20.59
C ASP A 306 -12.66 -9.34 -20.55
N VAL A 307 -12.48 -8.58 -19.45
CA VAL A 307 -13.17 -7.31 -19.20
C VAL A 307 -12.13 -6.21 -19.01
N THR A 308 -12.14 -5.22 -19.89
CA THR A 308 -11.32 -4.02 -19.70
C THR A 308 -12.10 -3.04 -18.83
N ILE A 309 -11.57 -2.70 -17.66
CA ILE A 309 -12.20 -1.78 -16.71
C ILE A 309 -11.70 -0.34 -16.84
N MET A 310 -10.46 -0.18 -17.32
CA MET A 310 -9.84 1.12 -17.57
C MET A 310 -9.10 1.09 -18.91
N LYS A 311 -9.23 2.14 -19.70
CA LYS A 311 -8.53 2.30 -20.97
C LYS A 311 -7.91 3.68 -21.06
N ASP A 312 -6.59 3.74 -21.26
CA ASP A 312 -5.82 4.99 -21.32
C ASP A 312 -6.18 5.93 -20.13
N GLY A 313 -6.27 5.39 -18.92
CA GLY A 313 -6.62 6.12 -17.69
C GLY A 313 -8.09 6.50 -17.52
N LYS A 314 -8.98 6.04 -18.41
CA LYS A 314 -10.42 6.29 -18.31
C LYS A 314 -11.18 5.02 -17.96
N PHE A 315 -11.97 5.06 -16.89
CA PHE A 315 -12.89 3.96 -16.58
C PHE A 315 -13.91 3.76 -17.70
N ILE A 316 -14.20 2.49 -17.99
CA ILE A 316 -15.19 2.05 -18.97
C ILE A 316 -16.15 1.01 -18.37
N LEU A 317 -16.56 1.26 -17.12
CA LEU A 317 -17.44 0.43 -16.29
C LEU A 317 -18.90 0.53 -16.71
#